data_e6624b85eb5aa773f943569b4d50a811
#
_entry.id   e6624b85eb5aa773f943569b4d50a811
#
_cell.length_a   1.000
_cell.length_b   1.000
_cell.length_c   1.000
_cell.angle_alpha   90.00
_cell.angle_beta   90.00
_cell.angle_gamma   90.00
#
_symmetry.space_group_name_H-M   'P 1'
#
loop_
_entity.id
_entity.type
_entity.pdbx_description
1 polymer ?
#
loop_
_entity_poly.entity_id
_entity_poly.type
_entity_poly.pdbx_seq_one_letter_code
_entity_poly.pdbx_strand_id
1 'polypeptide(L)'
;MSVLSWLLDLLYPPKCVLCRKLLTGKGPVCPHCMDKLPEFDGAAPSVRFTSGGAVSFFYEGQLRESFLRFKFGGSAFYAQTYGAWMAHTIRDRLAGKYDVLTWAPVSRARKRKRGYDQSALLCREIGTQLRLEPIQTLRKIKDPPAQSTLADAAQRRANVSGAYLSLIHISEP
;
A
#
# COMPACT_ATOMS: atom_id res chain seq x y z
N MET A 1 2.78 14.09 -28.15
CA MET A 1 2.37 12.67 -27.96
C MET A 1 2.96 11.90 -29.12
N SER A 2 3.70 10.83 -28.87
CA SER A 2 4.28 10.00 -29.92
C SER A 2 3.19 9.09 -30.53
N VAL A 3 3.33 8.71 -31.81
CA VAL A 3 2.42 7.77 -32.49
C VAL A 3 2.31 6.45 -31.70
N LEU A 4 3.40 6.04 -31.09
CA LEU A 4 3.45 4.83 -30.25
C LEU A 4 2.58 4.96 -29.00
N SER A 5 2.56 6.12 -28.32
CA SER A 5 1.69 6.34 -27.16
C SER A 5 0.21 6.30 -27.54
N TRP A 6 -0.15 6.88 -28.69
CA TRP A 6 -1.52 6.83 -29.19
C TRP A 6 -1.97 5.39 -29.52
N LEU A 7 -1.10 4.59 -30.14
CA LEU A 7 -1.39 3.18 -30.44
C LEU A 7 -1.53 2.33 -29.17
N LEU A 8 -0.68 2.59 -28.18
CA LEU A 8 -0.78 1.91 -26.87
C LEU A 8 -2.07 2.29 -26.14
N ASP A 9 -2.48 3.54 -26.15
CA ASP A 9 -3.73 3.99 -25.55
C ASP A 9 -4.96 3.40 -26.26
N LEU A 10 -4.87 3.13 -27.57
CA LEU A 10 -5.93 2.46 -28.33
C LEU A 10 -6.06 0.97 -27.93
N LEU A 11 -4.95 0.27 -27.75
CA LEU A 11 -4.93 -1.15 -27.36
C LEU A 11 -5.16 -1.36 -25.85
N TYR A 12 -4.65 -0.44 -25.02
CA TYR A 12 -4.73 -0.48 -23.56
C TYR A 12 -5.24 0.85 -23.00
N PRO A 13 -6.51 1.20 -23.28
CA PRO A 13 -7.03 2.49 -22.83
C PRO A 13 -6.97 2.62 -21.31
N PRO A 14 -6.63 3.81 -20.80
CA PRO A 14 -6.54 4.05 -19.36
C PRO A 14 -7.86 3.78 -18.68
N LYS A 15 -7.81 3.05 -17.57
CA LYS A 15 -8.99 2.68 -16.78
C LYS A 15 -8.88 3.19 -15.37
N CYS A 16 -10.00 3.62 -14.82
CA CYS A 16 -10.10 4.04 -13.44
C CYS A 16 -9.60 2.93 -12.50
N VAL A 17 -8.66 3.25 -11.64
CA VAL A 17 -8.06 2.32 -10.65
C VAL A 17 -9.15 1.71 -9.74
N LEU A 18 -10.22 2.45 -9.44
CA LEU A 18 -11.30 1.99 -8.56
C LEU A 18 -12.36 1.17 -9.30
N CYS A 19 -13.07 1.75 -10.27
CA CYS A 19 -14.22 1.10 -10.92
C CYS A 19 -13.90 0.43 -12.26
N ARG A 20 -12.69 0.61 -12.82
CA ARG A 20 -12.23 0.07 -14.11
C ARG A 20 -12.94 0.63 -15.35
N LYS A 21 -13.82 1.60 -15.21
CA LYS A 21 -14.39 2.33 -16.36
C LYS A 21 -13.28 3.04 -17.13
N LEU A 22 -13.43 3.17 -18.44
CA LEU A 22 -12.52 3.92 -19.27
C LEU A 22 -12.44 5.36 -18.79
N LEU A 23 -11.24 5.91 -18.78
CA LEU A 23 -11.01 7.31 -18.43
C LEU A 23 -11.05 8.16 -19.68
N THR A 24 -11.85 9.21 -19.65
CA THR A 24 -11.93 10.23 -20.71
C THR A 24 -11.08 11.46 -20.40
N GLY A 25 -10.49 11.52 -19.20
CA GLY A 25 -9.71 12.64 -18.69
C GLY A 25 -8.34 12.23 -18.17
N LYS A 26 -7.58 13.24 -17.72
CA LYS A 26 -6.27 13.03 -17.08
C LYS A 26 -6.46 12.52 -15.64
N GLY A 27 -5.60 11.60 -15.23
CA GLY A 27 -5.56 11.06 -13.88
C GLY A 27 -5.93 9.58 -13.80
N PRO A 28 -5.65 8.92 -12.66
CA PRO A 28 -5.84 7.48 -12.49
C PRO A 28 -7.24 7.09 -12.02
N VAL A 29 -8.08 8.05 -11.63
CA VAL A 29 -9.41 7.82 -11.04
C VAL A 29 -10.43 8.74 -11.72
N CYS A 30 -11.61 8.20 -12.05
CA CYS A 30 -12.68 9.00 -12.63
C CYS A 30 -13.33 9.92 -11.58
N PRO A 31 -13.94 11.06 -11.98
CA PRO A 31 -14.55 12.02 -11.04
C PRO A 31 -15.56 11.35 -10.09
N HIS A 32 -16.46 10.53 -10.64
CA HIS A 32 -17.45 9.81 -9.81
C HIS A 32 -16.84 8.97 -8.68
N CYS A 33 -15.67 8.34 -8.91
CA CYS A 33 -15.00 7.57 -7.87
C CYS A 33 -14.22 8.46 -6.91
N MET A 34 -13.72 9.61 -7.37
CA MET A 34 -13.07 10.59 -6.49
C MET A 34 -14.05 11.17 -5.49
N ASP A 35 -15.25 11.57 -5.94
CA ASP A 35 -16.30 12.13 -5.08
C ASP A 35 -16.83 11.15 -4.03
N LYS A 36 -16.61 9.84 -4.26
CA LYS A 36 -17.08 8.75 -3.36
C LYS A 36 -15.95 8.01 -2.66
N LEU A 37 -14.76 8.63 -2.58
CA LEU A 37 -13.69 8.05 -1.80
C LEU A 37 -14.09 7.99 -0.32
N PRO A 38 -13.98 6.82 0.33
CA PRO A 38 -14.30 6.68 1.75
C PRO A 38 -13.16 7.22 2.61
N GLU A 39 -12.98 8.53 2.60
CA GLU A 39 -11.91 9.20 3.34
C GLU A 39 -12.05 8.96 4.85
N PHE A 40 -10.92 8.74 5.51
CA PHE A 40 -10.88 8.56 6.95
C PHE A 40 -10.52 9.90 7.62
N ASP A 41 -11.50 10.49 8.29
CA ASP A 41 -11.40 11.78 8.98
C ASP A 41 -11.10 11.66 10.49
N GLY A 42 -11.18 10.44 11.02
CA GLY A 42 -10.98 10.16 12.44
C GLY A 42 -9.51 10.09 12.88
N ALA A 43 -9.33 9.93 14.18
CA ALA A 43 -8.03 9.60 14.75
C ALA A 43 -7.65 8.16 14.40
N ALA A 44 -6.40 7.93 13.96
CA ALA A 44 -5.93 6.59 13.71
C ALA A 44 -5.97 5.75 15.00
N PRO A 45 -6.33 4.45 14.89
CA PRO A 45 -6.33 3.57 16.05
C PRO A 45 -4.96 3.52 16.72
N SER A 46 -4.93 3.59 18.05
CA SER A 46 -3.70 3.37 18.80
C SER A 46 -3.20 1.94 18.61
N VAL A 47 -1.95 1.82 18.23
CA VAL A 47 -1.28 0.53 18.07
C VAL A 47 -0.16 0.43 19.09
N ARG A 48 -0.14 -0.66 19.86
CA ARG A 48 0.89 -0.90 20.87
C ARG A 48 2.29 -0.81 20.25
N PHE A 49 3.20 -0.15 20.94
CA PHE A 49 4.59 0.09 20.49
C PHE A 49 4.73 1.04 19.30
N THR A 50 3.72 1.88 19.03
CA THR A 50 3.85 2.98 18.08
C THR A 50 3.56 4.31 18.75
N SER A 51 4.24 5.37 18.30
CA SER A 51 4.01 6.74 18.77
C SER A 51 2.82 7.41 18.08
N GLY A 52 2.23 6.79 17.07
CA GLY A 52 1.09 7.30 16.34
C GLY A 52 0.83 6.53 15.05
N GLY A 53 -0.19 6.95 14.33
CA GLY A 53 -0.56 6.38 13.05
C GLY A 53 -1.37 7.35 12.20
N ALA A 54 -1.49 7.05 10.92
CA ALA A 54 -2.36 7.74 9.99
C ALA A 54 -3.10 6.73 9.11
N VAL A 55 -4.34 7.03 8.80
CA VAL A 55 -5.19 6.23 7.91
C VAL A 55 -5.73 7.16 6.84
N SER A 56 -5.63 6.75 5.57
CA SER A 56 -6.12 7.55 4.45
C SER A 56 -7.61 7.33 4.20
N PHE A 57 -8.06 6.07 4.25
CA PHE A 57 -9.40 5.69 3.82
C PHE A 57 -9.95 4.55 4.65
N PHE A 58 -11.27 4.45 4.74
CA PHE A 58 -11.94 3.22 5.15
C PHE A 58 -11.75 2.12 4.11
N TYR A 59 -11.52 0.89 4.57
CA TYR A 59 -11.31 -0.27 3.70
C TYR A 59 -12.66 -0.91 3.30
N GLU A 60 -13.39 -0.24 2.42
CA GLU A 60 -14.75 -0.63 2.02
C GLU A 60 -15.05 -0.34 0.53
N GLY A 61 -16.20 -0.78 0.05
CA GLY A 61 -16.71 -0.49 -1.27
C GLY A 61 -15.73 -0.74 -2.41
N GLN A 62 -15.73 0.13 -3.38
CA GLN A 62 -14.86 0.05 -4.57
C GLN A 62 -13.37 0.17 -4.24
N LEU A 63 -13.01 0.90 -3.18
CA LEU A 63 -11.62 0.99 -2.73
C LEU A 63 -11.11 -0.38 -2.27
N ARG A 64 -11.90 -1.12 -1.48
CA ARG A 64 -11.56 -2.47 -1.03
C ARG A 64 -11.39 -3.42 -2.22
N GLU A 65 -12.32 -3.41 -3.18
CA GLU A 65 -12.24 -4.26 -4.38
C GLU A 65 -10.99 -3.94 -5.21
N SER A 66 -10.70 -2.66 -5.40
CA SER A 66 -9.53 -2.19 -6.10
C SER A 66 -8.23 -2.63 -5.39
N PHE A 67 -8.19 -2.52 -4.07
CA PHE A 67 -7.04 -2.97 -3.29
C PHE A 67 -6.85 -4.49 -3.32
N LEU A 68 -7.93 -5.27 -3.44
CA LEU A 68 -7.85 -6.72 -3.66
C LEU A 68 -7.25 -7.04 -5.04
N ARG A 69 -7.59 -6.28 -6.09
CA ARG A 69 -6.94 -6.39 -7.42
C ARG A 69 -5.46 -6.05 -7.33
N PHE A 70 -5.09 -5.01 -6.61
CA PHE A 70 -3.70 -4.68 -6.33
C PHE A 70 -2.99 -5.81 -5.58
N LYS A 71 -3.62 -6.46 -4.61
CA LYS A 71 -3.02 -7.57 -3.84
C LYS A 71 -2.94 -8.89 -4.59
N PHE A 72 -3.90 -9.19 -5.47
CA PHE A 72 -4.08 -10.53 -6.02
C PHE A 72 -4.30 -10.57 -7.54
N GLY A 73 -4.56 -9.44 -8.16
CA GLY A 73 -4.92 -9.33 -9.59
C GLY A 73 -3.78 -8.83 -10.50
N GLY A 74 -2.53 -8.85 -10.06
CA GLY A 74 -1.39 -8.43 -10.90
C GLY A 74 -1.31 -6.93 -11.21
N SER A 75 -2.14 -6.10 -10.58
CA SER A 75 -2.27 -4.66 -10.88
C SER A 75 -1.23 -3.82 -10.15
N ALA A 76 0.07 -4.13 -10.32
CA ALA A 76 1.18 -3.45 -9.63
C ALA A 76 1.19 -1.93 -9.83
N PHE A 77 0.76 -1.46 -11.01
CA PHE A 77 0.70 -0.04 -11.37
C PHE A 77 -0.25 0.80 -10.49
N TYR A 78 -1.17 0.17 -9.75
CA TYR A 78 -2.02 0.86 -8.78
C TYR A 78 -1.21 1.45 -7.61
N ALA A 79 0.03 0.97 -7.40
CA ALA A 79 0.91 1.48 -6.36
C ALA A 79 1.14 2.99 -6.48
N GLN A 80 1.23 3.54 -7.69
CA GLN A 80 1.40 4.99 -7.91
C GLN A 80 0.25 5.79 -7.28
N THR A 81 -0.99 5.40 -7.57
CA THR A 81 -2.17 6.08 -7.04
C THR A 81 -2.25 5.97 -5.53
N TYR A 82 -2.12 4.75 -5.01
CA TYR A 82 -2.19 4.53 -3.56
C TYR A 82 -1.02 5.16 -2.82
N GLY A 83 0.19 5.08 -3.37
CA GLY A 83 1.37 5.72 -2.79
C GLY A 83 1.24 7.24 -2.73
N ALA A 84 0.68 7.88 -3.76
CA ALA A 84 0.42 9.31 -3.76
C ALA A 84 -0.60 9.70 -2.68
N TRP A 85 -1.70 8.97 -2.53
CA TRP A 85 -2.69 9.21 -1.48
C TRP A 85 -2.11 9.01 -0.08
N MET A 86 -1.36 7.92 0.14
CA MET A 86 -0.69 7.67 1.42
C MET A 86 0.35 8.75 1.74
N ALA A 87 1.12 9.20 0.75
CA ALA A 87 2.08 10.28 0.94
C ALA A 87 1.41 11.61 1.31
N HIS A 88 0.24 11.90 0.73
CA HIS A 88 -0.57 13.05 1.12
C HIS A 88 -0.97 12.95 2.60
N THR A 89 -1.54 11.83 3.02
CA THR A 89 -1.93 11.58 4.41
C THR A 89 -0.75 11.69 5.39
N ILE A 90 0.43 11.18 4.99
CA ILE A 90 1.65 11.27 5.79
C ILE A 90 2.09 12.72 5.97
N ARG A 91 2.10 13.52 4.90
CA ARG A 91 2.44 14.95 4.98
C ARG A 91 1.48 15.72 5.90
N ASP A 92 0.20 15.41 5.79
CA ASP A 92 -0.85 16.11 6.54
C ASP A 92 -0.84 15.73 8.03
N ARG A 93 -0.74 14.44 8.35
CA ARG A 93 -0.97 13.93 9.71
C ARG A 93 0.29 13.55 10.48
N LEU A 94 1.41 13.34 9.79
CA LEU A 94 2.67 12.87 10.37
C LEU A 94 3.86 13.78 10.07
N ALA A 95 3.66 15.01 9.61
CA ALA A 95 4.73 15.94 9.31
C ALA A 95 5.70 16.11 10.50
N GLY A 96 7.01 15.99 10.25
CA GLY A 96 8.05 16.13 11.26
C GLY A 96 8.13 14.97 12.28
N LYS A 97 7.41 13.87 12.06
CA LYS A 97 7.37 12.71 12.97
C LYS A 97 8.08 11.47 12.42
N TYR A 98 8.81 11.60 11.34
CA TYR A 98 9.51 10.47 10.71
C TYR A 98 10.80 10.94 10.03
N ASP A 99 11.84 10.13 10.10
CA ASP A 99 13.14 10.33 9.46
C ASP A 99 13.44 9.23 8.45
N VAL A 100 12.80 8.07 8.60
CA VAL A 100 13.05 6.87 7.79
C VAL A 100 11.73 6.29 7.33
N LEU A 101 11.71 5.79 6.09
CA LEU A 101 10.59 5.07 5.50
C LEU A 101 10.97 3.60 5.34
N THR A 102 10.15 2.72 5.88
CA THR A 102 10.32 1.26 5.79
C THR A 102 8.99 0.55 5.58
N TRP A 103 9.03 -0.76 5.36
CA TRP A 103 7.82 -1.55 5.15
C TRP A 103 7.90 -2.93 5.81
N ALA A 104 6.75 -3.53 6.11
CA ALA A 104 6.64 -4.92 6.49
C ALA A 104 6.61 -5.82 5.23
N PRO A 105 7.68 -6.58 4.93
CA PRO A 105 7.76 -7.34 3.69
C PRO A 105 6.83 -8.57 3.70
N VAL A 106 6.39 -8.99 2.51
CA VAL A 106 5.71 -10.28 2.34
C VAL A 106 6.73 -11.43 2.29
N SER A 107 6.28 -12.68 2.49
CA SER A 107 7.13 -13.85 2.34
C SER A 107 7.59 -14.05 0.90
N ARG A 108 8.72 -14.76 0.71
CA ARG A 108 9.22 -15.11 -0.63
C ARG A 108 8.19 -15.91 -1.44
N ALA A 109 7.45 -16.81 -0.81
CA ALA A 109 6.41 -17.59 -1.47
C ALA A 109 5.26 -16.70 -1.96
N ARG A 110 4.78 -15.77 -1.12
CA ARG A 110 3.75 -14.79 -1.50
C ARG A 110 4.22 -13.84 -2.60
N LYS A 111 5.48 -13.37 -2.53
CA LYS A 111 6.06 -12.53 -3.58
C LYS A 111 6.10 -13.26 -4.93
N ARG A 112 6.52 -14.54 -4.95
CA ARG A 112 6.50 -15.37 -6.18
C ARG A 112 5.08 -15.55 -6.72
N LYS A 113 4.11 -15.88 -5.85
CA LYS A 113 2.70 -16.07 -6.26
C LYS A 113 2.05 -14.80 -6.80
N ARG A 114 2.41 -13.62 -6.28
CA ARG A 114 1.82 -12.32 -6.64
C ARG A 114 2.60 -11.58 -7.72
N GLY A 115 3.85 -11.94 -7.96
CA GLY A 115 4.78 -11.25 -8.83
C GLY A 115 5.51 -10.07 -8.16
N TYR A 116 5.02 -9.55 -7.04
CA TYR A 116 5.58 -8.38 -6.33
C TYR A 116 5.27 -8.38 -4.85
N ASP A 117 6.01 -7.53 -4.11
CA ASP A 117 5.73 -7.16 -2.73
C ASP A 117 4.96 -5.84 -2.73
N GLN A 118 3.69 -5.88 -2.35
CA GLN A 118 2.81 -4.71 -2.37
C GLN A 118 3.29 -3.62 -1.43
N SER A 119 3.74 -4.00 -0.23
CA SER A 119 4.20 -3.04 0.77
C SER A 119 5.47 -2.34 0.29
N ALA A 120 6.39 -3.07 -0.36
CA ALA A 120 7.58 -2.50 -0.97
C ALA A 120 7.25 -1.53 -2.11
N LEU A 121 6.29 -1.88 -2.99
CA LEU A 121 5.86 -0.98 -4.06
C LEU A 121 5.25 0.31 -3.51
N LEU A 122 4.33 0.20 -2.56
CA LEU A 122 3.74 1.37 -1.91
C LEU A 122 4.81 2.23 -1.23
N CYS A 123 5.73 1.60 -0.50
CA CYS A 123 6.81 2.31 0.18
C CYS A 123 7.70 3.09 -0.78
N ARG A 124 8.04 2.53 -1.95
CA ARG A 124 8.80 3.22 -3.00
C ARG A 124 8.05 4.43 -3.56
N GLU A 125 6.77 4.27 -3.88
CA GLU A 125 5.95 5.36 -4.40
C GLU A 125 5.78 6.49 -3.36
N ILE A 126 5.58 6.13 -2.08
CA ILE A 126 5.57 7.09 -0.98
C ILE A 126 6.92 7.80 -0.88
N GLY A 127 8.03 7.06 -0.94
CA GLY A 127 9.37 7.60 -0.91
C GLY A 127 9.64 8.61 -2.02
N THR A 128 9.23 8.29 -3.25
CA THR A 128 9.29 9.21 -4.39
C THR A 128 8.53 10.51 -4.11
N GLN A 129 7.33 10.41 -3.55
CA GLN A 129 6.47 11.57 -3.24
C GLN A 129 7.01 12.41 -2.07
N LEU A 130 7.63 11.76 -1.07
CA LEU A 130 8.19 12.42 0.13
C LEU A 130 9.67 12.79 -0.01
N ARG A 131 10.33 12.41 -1.12
CA ARG A 131 11.78 12.54 -1.34
C ARG A 131 12.61 11.83 -0.27
N LEU A 132 12.16 10.63 0.13
CA LEU A 132 12.83 9.75 1.08
C LEU A 132 13.20 8.44 0.40
N GLU A 133 14.43 7.97 0.59
CA GLU A 133 14.83 6.64 0.13
C GLU A 133 14.33 5.57 1.12
N PRO A 134 13.48 4.62 0.69
CA PRO A 134 13.01 3.57 1.56
C PRO A 134 14.09 2.58 1.94
N ILE A 135 14.21 2.26 3.22
CA ILE A 135 15.20 1.33 3.76
C ILE A 135 14.50 0.03 4.20
N GLN A 136 15.00 -1.10 3.75
CA GLN A 136 14.49 -2.39 4.22
C GLN A 136 15.10 -2.73 5.58
N THR A 137 14.30 -2.60 6.64
CA THR A 137 14.71 -2.89 8.02
C THR A 137 14.25 -4.26 8.52
N LEU A 138 13.36 -4.92 7.79
CA LEU A 138 12.76 -6.19 8.16
C LEU A 138 12.88 -7.22 7.04
N ARG A 139 13.06 -8.49 7.41
CA ARG A 139 12.94 -9.65 6.54
C ARG A 139 11.94 -10.64 7.10
N LYS A 140 10.98 -11.05 6.30
CA LYS A 140 10.03 -12.09 6.69
C LYS A 140 10.68 -13.46 6.53
N ILE A 141 10.80 -14.20 7.64
CA ILE A 141 11.49 -15.50 7.72
C ILE A 141 10.53 -16.69 7.78
N LYS A 142 9.27 -16.48 8.19
CA LYS A 142 8.21 -17.50 8.20
C LYS A 142 7.10 -17.12 7.21
N ASP A 143 6.38 -18.11 6.70
CA ASP A 143 5.19 -17.89 5.86
C ASP A 143 3.93 -18.45 6.55
N PRO A 144 3.48 -17.81 7.63
CA PRO A 144 2.31 -18.27 8.36
C PRO A 144 1.03 -18.18 7.51
N PRO A 145 -0.06 -18.88 7.88
CA PRO A 145 -1.35 -18.80 7.23
C PRO A 145 -1.83 -17.35 7.02
N ALA A 146 -2.79 -17.15 6.10
CA ALA A 146 -3.31 -15.83 5.86
C ALA A 146 -4.04 -15.28 7.09
N GLN A 147 -3.76 -14.04 7.49
CA GLN A 147 -4.40 -13.40 8.65
C GLN A 147 -5.94 -13.37 8.55
N SER A 148 -6.45 -13.32 7.31
CA SER A 148 -7.90 -13.32 7.04
C SER A 148 -8.59 -14.66 7.31
N THR A 149 -7.84 -15.74 7.49
CA THR A 149 -8.39 -17.07 7.83
C THR A 149 -8.43 -17.33 9.34
N LEU A 150 -7.93 -16.40 10.15
CA LEU A 150 -7.86 -16.54 11.60
C LEU A 150 -9.02 -15.81 12.27
N ALA A 151 -9.66 -16.49 13.23
CA ALA A 151 -10.91 -16.04 13.83
C ALA A 151 -10.75 -14.77 14.68
N ASP A 152 -9.72 -14.72 15.52
CA ASP A 152 -9.60 -13.65 16.52
C ASP A 152 -8.25 -12.92 16.50
N ALA A 153 -8.15 -11.85 17.29
CA ALA A 153 -6.98 -11.00 17.36
C ALA A 153 -5.80 -11.69 18.08
N ALA A 154 -6.04 -12.61 18.99
CA ALA A 154 -4.99 -13.34 19.72
C ALA A 154 -4.30 -14.31 18.76
N GLN A 155 -5.07 -15.09 18.00
CA GLN A 155 -4.55 -15.98 16.95
C GLN A 155 -3.75 -15.20 15.91
N ARG A 156 -4.24 -14.02 15.47
CA ARG A 156 -3.54 -13.17 14.51
C ARG A 156 -2.20 -12.67 15.06
N ARG A 157 -2.12 -12.30 16.35
CA ARG A 157 -0.87 -11.92 17.00
C ARG A 157 0.10 -13.10 17.11
N ALA A 158 -0.37 -14.24 17.58
CA ALA A 158 0.44 -15.46 17.68
C ALA A 158 1.00 -15.89 16.31
N ASN A 159 0.18 -15.79 15.25
CA ASN A 159 0.55 -16.16 13.90
C ASN A 159 1.71 -15.34 13.31
N VAL A 160 1.88 -14.07 13.72
CA VAL A 160 2.99 -13.23 13.25
C VAL A 160 4.18 -13.21 14.19
N SER A 161 4.06 -13.78 15.37
CA SER A 161 5.15 -13.82 16.35
C SER A 161 6.36 -14.55 15.79
N GLY A 162 7.54 -13.89 15.84
CA GLY A 162 8.79 -14.41 15.30
C GLY A 162 8.77 -14.65 13.77
N ALA A 163 7.82 -14.02 13.04
CA ALA A 163 7.77 -14.14 11.59
C ALA A 163 8.70 -13.17 10.86
N TYR A 164 9.24 -12.18 11.57
CA TYR A 164 10.12 -11.16 11.01
C TYR A 164 11.46 -11.15 11.75
N LEU A 165 12.52 -10.93 10.99
CA LEU A 165 13.88 -10.68 11.48
C LEU A 165 14.21 -9.22 11.23
N SER A 166 14.73 -8.51 12.24
CA SER A 166 15.32 -7.19 12.08
C SER A 166 16.63 -7.29 11.30
N LEU A 167 16.84 -6.40 10.36
CA LEU A 167 18.09 -6.26 9.60
C LEU A 167 18.95 -5.11 10.13
N ILE A 168 18.40 -4.32 11.05
CA ILE A 168 19.12 -3.30 11.79
C ILE A 168 19.43 -3.86 13.18
N HIS A 169 20.69 -3.82 13.59
CA HIS A 169 21.06 -4.09 14.98
C HIS A 169 20.72 -2.84 15.78
N ILE A 170 19.66 -2.91 16.58
CA ILE A 170 19.47 -1.97 17.66
C ILE A 170 20.48 -2.45 18.71
N SER A 171 21.66 -1.84 18.77
CA SER A 171 22.51 -1.93 19.94
C SER A 171 21.71 -1.30 21.08
N GLU A 172 21.23 -2.13 22.01
CA GLU A 172 20.71 -1.62 23.26
C GLU A 172 21.83 -0.84 23.96
N PRO A 173 21.51 0.34 24.53
CA PRO A 173 22.48 1.13 25.27
C PRO A 173 22.97 0.41 26.53
#